data_f8bbf313ae0600115af493158145c516
#
_entry.id   f8bbf313ae0600115af493158145c516
#
_cell.length_a   1.000
_cell.length_b   1.000
_cell.length_c   1.000
_cell.angle_alpha   90.00
_cell.angle_beta   90.00
_cell.angle_gamma   90.00
#
_symmetry.space_group_name_H-M   'P 1'
#
loop_
_entity.id
_entity.type
_entity.pdbx_description
1 polymer ?
#
loop_
_entity_poly.entity_id
_entity_poly.type
_entity_poly.pdbx_seq_one_letter_code
_entity_poly.pdbx_strand_id
1 'polypeptide(L)'
;MRRLFPQTYAMSRLLCLILLSLGLAQSALAEENGDRMSVYLTQKFGLAKEKAAKISDAVQSAASKYSLPPALLLAIISIESRFKEKAKGANGATGLMQVVPSAHRGLLRNVKDLTEPTANIEAGSAILYGYMRSANGDMNAALKSYGGSQAYAQKVSMRAGDFAGVATPQDSAKNPDGRTVSCDARTTGGCPPSGNWSDAFTVPASSAAGAGPSRAVTSAALPATSN
;
A
#
# COMPACT_ATOMS: atom_id res chain seq x y z
N MET A 1 -27.00 52.23 16.94
CA MET A 1 -26.00 51.16 17.08
C MET A 1 -26.53 49.92 16.38
N ARG A 2 -26.06 49.63 15.15
CA ARG A 2 -26.52 48.48 14.33
C ARG A 2 -25.76 47.23 14.76
N ARG A 3 -26.50 46.19 15.16
CA ARG A 3 -25.94 44.86 15.51
C ARG A 3 -25.46 44.15 14.25
N LEU A 4 -24.14 44.04 14.06
CA LEU A 4 -23.48 43.39 12.91
C LEU A 4 -22.91 41.99 13.33
N PHE A 5 -23.71 41.09 13.92
CA PHE A 5 -23.21 39.78 14.30
C PHE A 5 -24.27 38.65 14.18
N PRO A 6 -24.73 38.24 12.97
CA PRO A 6 -25.13 36.85 12.85
C PRO A 6 -24.48 36.08 11.65
N GLN A 7 -23.71 36.74 10.78
CA GLN A 7 -23.29 36.11 9.51
C GLN A 7 -22.07 35.19 9.66
N THR A 8 -21.20 35.44 10.64
CA THR A 8 -19.98 34.64 10.87
C THR A 8 -20.27 33.25 11.42
N TYR A 9 -21.31 33.07 12.24
CA TYR A 9 -21.69 31.79 12.80
C TYR A 9 -22.36 30.86 11.78
N ALA A 10 -23.06 31.40 10.78
CA ALA A 10 -23.68 30.61 9.72
C ALA A 10 -22.62 30.01 8.78
N MET A 11 -21.58 30.78 8.43
CA MET A 11 -20.48 30.33 7.58
C MET A 11 -19.63 29.27 8.28
N SER A 12 -19.37 29.43 9.59
CA SER A 12 -18.62 28.45 10.38
C SER A 12 -19.36 27.11 10.49
N ARG A 13 -20.68 27.12 10.70
CA ARG A 13 -21.49 25.90 10.76
C ARG A 13 -21.55 25.19 9.42
N LEU A 14 -21.66 25.93 8.30
CA LEU A 14 -21.67 25.38 6.96
C LEU A 14 -20.32 24.70 6.63
N LEU A 15 -19.20 25.35 7.01
CA LEU A 15 -17.87 24.78 6.81
C LEU A 15 -17.65 23.51 7.61
N CYS A 16 -18.09 23.45 8.87
CA CYS A 16 -18.04 22.24 9.70
C CYS A 16 -18.87 21.10 9.12
N LEU A 17 -20.07 21.37 8.59
CA LEU A 17 -20.91 20.35 7.96
C LEU A 17 -20.29 19.80 6.68
N ILE A 18 -19.64 20.65 5.86
CA ILE A 18 -18.94 20.22 4.65
C ILE A 18 -17.74 19.34 5.01
N LEU A 19 -16.94 19.74 6.01
CA LEU A 19 -15.80 18.93 6.47
C LEU A 19 -16.23 17.58 7.07
N LEU A 20 -17.35 17.57 7.81
CA LEU A 20 -17.91 16.35 8.37
C LEU A 20 -18.42 15.40 7.27
N SER A 21 -19.08 15.93 6.24
CA SER A 21 -19.58 15.13 5.10
C SER A 21 -18.46 14.56 4.25
N LEU A 22 -17.36 15.29 4.05
CA LEU A 22 -16.18 14.77 3.34
C LEU A 22 -15.53 13.61 4.10
N GLY A 23 -15.44 13.70 5.43
CA GLY A 23 -14.86 12.64 6.26
C GLY A 23 -15.66 11.32 6.20
N LEU A 24 -16.99 11.40 6.17
CA LEU A 24 -17.87 10.23 6.07
C LEU A 24 -17.80 9.54 4.70
N ALA A 25 -17.63 10.30 3.62
CA ALA A 25 -17.51 9.75 2.27
C ALA A 25 -16.21 8.94 2.08
N GLN A 26 -15.10 9.36 2.69
CA GLN A 26 -13.83 8.64 2.61
C GLN A 26 -13.88 7.29 3.35
N SER A 27 -14.60 7.20 4.47
CA SER A 27 -14.77 5.97 5.22
C SER A 27 -15.56 4.90 4.45
N ALA A 28 -16.61 5.30 3.77
CA ALA A 28 -17.45 4.39 2.97
C ALA A 28 -16.68 3.77 1.79
N LEU A 29 -15.81 4.54 1.12
CA LEU A 29 -15.00 4.05 0.01
C LEU A 29 -13.91 3.06 0.47
N ALA A 30 -13.36 3.24 1.67
CA ALA A 30 -12.38 2.32 2.24
C ALA A 30 -13.00 0.97 2.59
N GLU A 31 -14.22 0.96 3.13
CA GLU A 31 -14.96 -0.26 3.49
C GLU A 31 -15.35 -1.07 2.26
N GLU A 32 -15.87 -0.43 1.20
CA GLU A 32 -16.20 -1.11 -0.06
C GLU A 32 -14.98 -1.78 -0.70
N ASN A 33 -13.83 -1.14 -0.68
CA ASN A 33 -12.59 -1.72 -1.23
C ASN A 33 -12.08 -2.89 -0.39
N GLY A 34 -12.22 -2.85 0.94
CA GLY A 34 -11.91 -3.96 1.82
C GLY A 34 -12.73 -5.20 1.51
N ASP A 35 -14.03 -5.03 1.31
CA ASP A 35 -14.94 -6.11 0.95
C ASP A 35 -14.58 -6.75 -0.40
N ARG A 36 -14.32 -5.95 -1.42
CA ARG A 36 -13.94 -6.47 -2.75
C ARG A 36 -12.63 -7.23 -2.72
N MET A 37 -11.64 -6.70 -1.99
CA MET A 37 -10.34 -7.34 -1.83
C MET A 37 -10.49 -8.66 -1.07
N SER A 38 -11.25 -8.71 0.02
CA SER A 38 -11.48 -9.91 0.81
C SER A 38 -12.20 -11.00 0.01
N VAL A 39 -13.22 -10.63 -0.77
CA VAL A 39 -13.93 -11.54 -1.68
C VAL A 39 -12.97 -12.12 -2.73
N TYR A 40 -12.15 -11.28 -3.35
CA TYR A 40 -11.15 -11.74 -4.32
C TYR A 40 -10.15 -12.72 -3.70
N LEU A 41 -9.62 -12.40 -2.51
CA LEU A 41 -8.67 -13.28 -1.81
C LEU A 41 -9.30 -14.63 -1.46
N THR A 42 -10.57 -14.65 -1.05
CA THR A 42 -11.32 -15.87 -0.78
C THR A 42 -11.49 -16.71 -2.06
N GLN A 43 -11.92 -16.09 -3.15
CA GLN A 43 -12.20 -16.79 -4.41
C GLN A 43 -10.93 -17.26 -5.12
N LYS A 44 -9.92 -16.41 -5.19
CA LYS A 44 -8.70 -16.68 -5.99
C LYS A 44 -7.68 -17.54 -5.25
N PHE A 45 -7.57 -17.38 -3.93
CA PHE A 45 -6.54 -18.03 -3.12
C PHE A 45 -7.12 -19.02 -2.08
N GLY A 46 -8.45 -19.17 -2.02
CA GLY A 46 -9.11 -20.11 -1.12
C GLY A 46 -8.94 -19.76 0.37
N LEU A 47 -8.80 -18.46 0.69
CA LEU A 47 -8.69 -18.05 2.08
C LEU A 47 -10.05 -18.13 2.78
N ALA A 48 -10.06 -18.48 4.07
CA ALA A 48 -11.24 -18.32 4.90
C ALA A 48 -11.65 -16.84 4.97
N LYS A 49 -12.94 -16.54 5.01
CA LYS A 49 -13.49 -15.17 4.93
C LYS A 49 -12.89 -14.24 5.98
N GLU A 50 -12.82 -14.69 7.22
CA GLU A 50 -12.29 -13.92 8.35
C GLU A 50 -10.81 -13.57 8.16
N LYS A 51 -10.04 -14.50 7.61
CA LYS A 51 -8.64 -14.29 7.28
C LYS A 51 -8.47 -13.33 6.10
N ALA A 52 -9.29 -13.47 5.06
CA ALA A 52 -9.27 -12.61 3.90
C ALA A 52 -9.62 -11.15 4.30
N ALA A 53 -10.66 -10.97 5.11
CA ALA A 53 -11.05 -9.67 5.67
C ALA A 53 -9.91 -9.05 6.48
N LYS A 54 -9.33 -9.79 7.42
CA LYS A 54 -8.23 -9.31 8.26
C LYS A 54 -6.99 -8.88 7.44
N ILE A 55 -6.65 -9.62 6.40
CA ILE A 55 -5.56 -9.26 5.48
C ILE A 55 -5.92 -8.01 4.67
N SER A 56 -7.16 -7.92 4.16
CA SER A 56 -7.64 -6.75 3.41
C SER A 56 -7.56 -5.48 4.23
N ASP A 57 -8.07 -5.50 5.45
CA ASP A 57 -8.06 -4.35 6.37
C ASP A 57 -6.63 -3.93 6.71
N ALA A 58 -5.76 -4.89 7.00
CA ALA A 58 -4.37 -4.62 7.30
C ALA A 58 -3.61 -4.03 6.10
N VAL A 59 -3.86 -4.54 4.88
CA VAL A 59 -3.28 -4.01 3.64
C VAL A 59 -3.77 -2.58 3.39
N GLN A 60 -5.06 -2.30 3.54
CA GLN A 60 -5.62 -0.96 3.35
C GLN A 60 -5.04 0.04 4.35
N SER A 61 -5.00 -0.35 5.63
CA SER A 61 -4.43 0.46 6.70
C SER A 61 -2.97 0.80 6.44
N ALA A 62 -2.14 -0.21 6.13
CA ALA A 62 -0.73 -0.02 5.85
C ALA A 62 -0.49 0.79 4.56
N ALA A 63 -1.26 0.53 3.51
CA ALA A 63 -1.21 1.27 2.24
C ALA A 63 -1.47 2.76 2.46
N SER A 64 -2.53 3.10 3.19
CA SER A 64 -2.85 4.48 3.56
C SER A 64 -1.75 5.12 4.41
N LYS A 65 -1.29 4.44 5.45
CA LYS A 65 -0.29 4.95 6.39
C LYS A 65 1.06 5.25 5.74
N TYR A 66 1.50 4.38 4.83
CA TYR A 66 2.82 4.48 4.20
C TYR A 66 2.77 5.02 2.76
N SER A 67 1.60 5.42 2.27
CA SER A 67 1.38 5.86 0.89
C SER A 67 1.91 4.84 -0.12
N LEU A 68 1.65 3.55 0.14
CA LEU A 68 2.03 2.44 -0.73
C LEU A 68 0.79 1.91 -1.47
N PRO A 69 0.91 1.49 -2.74
CA PRO A 69 -0.22 0.88 -3.45
C PRO A 69 -0.67 -0.41 -2.76
N PRO A 70 -1.98 -0.60 -2.46
CA PRO A 70 -2.47 -1.86 -1.90
C PRO A 70 -2.15 -3.07 -2.79
N ALA A 71 -2.21 -2.92 -4.12
CA ALA A 71 -1.84 -3.94 -5.09
C ALA A 71 -0.39 -4.42 -4.93
N LEU A 72 0.52 -3.50 -4.60
CA LEU A 72 1.92 -3.81 -4.35
C LEU A 72 2.08 -4.67 -3.10
N LEU A 73 1.40 -4.32 -2.01
CA LEU A 73 1.44 -5.09 -0.76
C LEU A 73 0.88 -6.50 -0.96
N LEU A 74 -0.24 -6.65 -1.67
CA LEU A 74 -0.80 -7.96 -2.03
C LEU A 74 0.15 -8.79 -2.89
N ALA A 75 0.85 -8.16 -3.84
CA ALA A 75 1.84 -8.81 -4.68
C ALA A 75 2.99 -9.37 -3.84
N ILE A 76 3.55 -8.59 -2.93
CA ILE A 76 4.59 -9.03 -1.99
C ILE A 76 4.08 -10.20 -1.16
N ILE A 77 2.93 -10.09 -0.50
CA ILE A 77 2.35 -11.15 0.34
C ILE A 77 2.17 -12.45 -0.47
N SER A 78 1.68 -12.33 -1.71
CA SER A 78 1.47 -13.50 -2.58
C SER A 78 2.77 -14.22 -2.93
N ILE A 79 3.87 -13.49 -3.11
CA ILE A 79 5.18 -14.02 -3.46
C ILE A 79 5.88 -14.60 -2.23
N GLU A 80 5.85 -13.88 -1.11
CA GLU A 80 6.58 -14.21 0.11
C GLU A 80 6.00 -15.42 0.85
N SER A 81 4.68 -15.48 0.99
CA SER A 81 4.03 -16.48 1.84
C SER A 81 2.89 -17.25 1.17
N ARG A 82 2.43 -16.81 -0.03
CA ARG A 82 1.17 -17.27 -0.61
C ARG A 82 0.02 -17.13 0.40
N PHE A 83 -0.04 -16.01 1.09
CA PHE A 83 -1.02 -15.69 2.13
C PHE A 83 -1.00 -16.65 3.34
N LYS A 84 0.13 -17.31 3.63
CA LYS A 84 0.31 -18.15 4.81
C LYS A 84 0.86 -17.31 5.96
N GLU A 85 0.02 -16.97 6.94
CA GLU A 85 0.37 -16.11 8.08
C GLU A 85 1.48 -16.66 8.98
N LYS A 86 1.57 -18.00 9.07
CA LYS A 86 2.58 -18.71 9.88
C LYS A 86 3.77 -19.18 9.07
N ALA A 87 3.95 -18.65 7.83
CA ALA A 87 5.08 -19.03 6.99
C ALA A 87 6.39 -18.71 7.70
N LYS A 88 7.35 -19.63 7.58
CA LYS A 88 8.73 -19.49 8.06
C LYS A 88 9.66 -19.67 6.87
N GLY A 89 10.65 -18.78 6.78
CA GLY A 89 11.65 -18.76 5.72
C GLY A 89 13.07 -18.71 6.27
N ALA A 90 14.03 -18.50 5.38
CA ALA A 90 15.43 -18.39 5.73
C ALA A 90 15.68 -17.20 6.70
N ASN A 91 16.75 -17.30 7.49
CA ASN A 91 17.17 -16.26 8.45
C ASN A 91 16.08 -15.85 9.47
N GLY A 92 15.11 -16.73 9.74
CA GLY A 92 13.99 -16.44 10.63
C GLY A 92 12.91 -15.56 10.02
N ALA A 93 12.87 -15.42 8.68
CA ALA A 93 11.79 -14.72 7.99
C ALA A 93 10.42 -15.28 8.42
N THR A 94 9.48 -14.43 8.74
CA THR A 94 8.24 -14.83 9.39
C THR A 94 7.04 -14.10 8.78
N GLY A 95 5.97 -14.84 8.58
CA GLY A 95 4.64 -14.33 8.31
C GLY A 95 4.38 -13.94 6.85
N LEU A 96 3.32 -13.17 6.64
CA LEU A 96 2.78 -12.82 5.32
C LEU A 96 3.79 -12.14 4.40
N MET A 97 4.58 -11.22 4.92
CA MET A 97 5.58 -10.45 4.18
C MET A 97 7.02 -10.91 4.45
N GLN A 98 7.20 -12.08 5.08
CA GLN A 98 8.51 -12.69 5.38
C GLN A 98 9.49 -11.71 6.05
N VAL A 99 9.03 -11.06 7.11
CA VAL A 99 9.84 -10.11 7.88
C VAL A 99 10.94 -10.85 8.64
N VAL A 100 12.21 -10.39 8.50
CA VAL A 100 13.38 -10.94 9.17
C VAL A 100 13.68 -10.16 10.46
N PRO A 101 13.42 -10.72 11.67
CA PRO A 101 13.53 -9.98 12.92
C PRO A 101 14.94 -9.47 13.21
N SER A 102 15.95 -10.29 12.90
CA SER A 102 17.36 -9.96 13.17
C SER A 102 17.84 -8.74 12.36
N ALA A 103 17.30 -8.53 11.16
CA ALA A 103 17.66 -7.41 10.28
C ALA A 103 16.98 -6.08 10.70
N HIS A 104 15.86 -6.14 11.42
CA HIS A 104 14.99 -4.98 11.69
C HIS A 104 14.69 -4.80 13.19
N ARG A 105 15.62 -5.14 14.07
CA ARG A 105 15.44 -5.14 15.56
C ARG A 105 14.89 -3.81 16.08
N GLY A 106 15.36 -2.68 15.57
CA GLY A 106 14.93 -1.35 16.00
C GLY A 106 13.46 -1.08 15.74
N LEU A 107 12.99 -1.45 14.55
CA LEU A 107 11.60 -1.27 14.12
C LEU A 107 10.67 -2.25 14.83
N LEU A 108 11.15 -3.47 15.11
CA LEU A 108 10.34 -4.57 15.64
C LEU A 108 10.28 -4.66 17.16
N ARG A 109 10.87 -3.69 17.90
CA ARG A 109 10.93 -3.73 19.37
C ARG A 109 9.59 -3.94 20.06
N ASN A 110 8.52 -3.40 19.48
CA ASN A 110 7.17 -3.46 20.04
C ASN A 110 6.28 -4.50 19.33
N VAL A 111 6.78 -5.23 18.36
CA VAL A 111 6.05 -6.27 17.65
C VAL A 111 6.18 -7.58 18.42
N LYS A 112 5.07 -8.05 19.00
CA LYS A 112 5.05 -9.25 19.84
C LYS A 112 4.98 -10.54 19.04
N ASP A 113 4.22 -10.53 17.92
CA ASP A 113 3.99 -11.71 17.10
C ASP A 113 3.94 -11.34 15.61
N LEU A 114 4.93 -11.81 14.86
CA LEU A 114 4.98 -11.63 13.40
C LEU A 114 4.16 -12.68 12.64
N THR A 115 3.49 -13.61 13.30
CA THR A 115 2.52 -14.50 12.66
C THR A 115 1.11 -13.88 12.63
N GLU A 116 0.89 -12.80 13.37
CA GLU A 116 -0.34 -12.04 13.36
C GLU A 116 -0.39 -11.17 12.08
N PRO A 117 -1.47 -11.28 11.25
CA PRO A 117 -1.55 -10.63 9.95
C PRO A 117 -1.32 -9.11 9.98
N THR A 118 -2.01 -8.41 10.89
CA THR A 118 -1.93 -6.95 10.97
C THR A 118 -0.53 -6.48 11.37
N ALA A 119 0.07 -7.11 12.39
CA ALA A 119 1.40 -6.77 12.85
C ALA A 119 2.48 -7.06 11.77
N ASN A 120 2.31 -8.15 11.02
CA ASN A 120 3.24 -8.52 9.97
C ASN A 120 3.19 -7.59 8.77
N ILE A 121 1.98 -7.29 8.28
CA ILE A 121 1.77 -6.38 7.14
C ILE A 121 2.23 -4.97 7.48
N GLU A 122 1.92 -4.49 8.68
CA GLU A 122 2.39 -3.21 9.19
C GLU A 122 3.93 -3.14 9.22
N ALA A 123 4.58 -4.15 9.81
CA ALA A 123 6.04 -4.22 9.90
C ALA A 123 6.71 -4.30 8.52
N GLY A 124 6.23 -5.18 7.63
CA GLY A 124 6.76 -5.33 6.28
C GLY A 124 6.59 -4.07 5.45
N SER A 125 5.45 -3.39 5.56
CA SER A 125 5.20 -2.12 4.89
C SER A 125 6.08 -0.98 5.41
N ALA A 126 6.31 -0.92 6.72
CA ALA A 126 7.24 0.04 7.31
C ALA A 126 8.68 -0.16 6.81
N ILE A 127 9.12 -1.42 6.67
CA ILE A 127 10.42 -1.78 6.11
C ILE A 127 10.53 -1.32 4.65
N LEU A 128 9.52 -1.64 3.83
CA LEU A 128 9.48 -1.23 2.43
C LEU A 128 9.49 0.29 2.29
N TYR A 129 8.72 1.00 3.11
CA TYR A 129 8.71 2.45 3.16
C TYR A 129 10.09 3.03 3.51
N GLY A 130 10.80 2.40 4.45
CA GLY A 130 12.18 2.75 4.78
C GLY A 130 13.12 2.64 3.57
N TYR A 131 13.01 1.56 2.80
CA TYR A 131 13.77 1.39 1.55
C TYR A 131 13.35 2.40 0.47
N MET A 132 12.06 2.72 0.35
CA MET A 132 11.58 3.76 -0.56
C MET A 132 12.21 5.12 -0.26
N ARG A 133 12.24 5.50 1.01
CA ARG A 133 12.89 6.75 1.42
C ARG A 133 14.39 6.75 1.12
N SER A 134 15.09 5.66 1.38
CA SER A 134 16.52 5.50 1.08
C SER A 134 16.83 5.50 -0.42
N ALA A 135 15.86 5.10 -1.23
CA ALA A 135 15.94 5.06 -2.69
C ALA A 135 15.40 6.35 -3.36
N ASN A 136 15.17 7.44 -2.61
CA ASN A 136 14.59 8.69 -3.09
C ASN A 136 13.28 8.51 -3.89
N GLY A 137 12.45 7.54 -3.47
CA GLY A 137 11.18 7.24 -4.12
C GLY A 137 11.25 6.21 -5.26
N ASP A 138 12.43 5.71 -5.62
CA ASP A 138 12.55 4.65 -6.63
C ASP A 138 12.03 3.31 -6.09
N MET A 139 10.85 2.91 -6.58
CA MET A 139 10.19 1.67 -6.19
C MET A 139 11.00 0.43 -6.57
N ASN A 140 11.65 0.40 -7.74
CA ASN A 140 12.42 -0.75 -8.17
C ASN A 140 13.67 -0.95 -7.29
N ALA A 141 14.35 0.14 -6.93
CA ALA A 141 15.47 0.10 -6.01
C ALA A 141 15.02 -0.31 -4.59
N ALA A 142 13.88 0.17 -4.12
CA ALA A 142 13.30 -0.24 -2.84
C ALA A 142 12.94 -1.73 -2.81
N LEU A 143 12.29 -2.24 -3.84
CA LEU A 143 11.94 -3.66 -3.97
C LEU A 143 13.16 -4.55 -4.11
N LYS A 144 14.20 -4.09 -4.84
CA LYS A 144 15.49 -4.77 -4.89
C LYS A 144 16.12 -4.88 -3.50
N SER A 145 16.03 -3.82 -2.70
CA SER A 145 16.55 -3.83 -1.31
C SER A 145 15.70 -4.73 -0.41
N TYR A 146 14.39 -4.78 -0.61
CA TYR A 146 13.48 -5.62 0.16
C TYR A 146 13.70 -7.11 -0.11
N GLY A 147 13.70 -7.54 -1.36
CA GLY A 147 13.80 -8.95 -1.76
C GLY A 147 15.20 -9.38 -2.25
N GLY A 148 16.20 -8.50 -2.18
CA GLY A 148 17.60 -8.81 -2.42
C GLY A 148 18.02 -8.87 -3.90
N SER A 149 17.11 -8.70 -4.88
CA SER A 149 17.47 -8.81 -6.30
C SER A 149 16.59 -7.98 -7.23
N GLN A 150 17.14 -7.64 -8.40
CA GLN A 150 16.37 -6.99 -9.48
C GLN A 150 15.25 -7.91 -10.02
N ALA A 151 15.51 -9.21 -10.10
CA ALA A 151 14.51 -10.19 -10.53
C ALA A 151 13.31 -10.22 -9.58
N TYR A 152 13.54 -10.06 -8.28
CA TYR A 152 12.47 -9.92 -7.30
C TYR A 152 11.64 -8.67 -7.56
N ALA A 153 12.27 -7.51 -7.77
CA ALA A 153 11.56 -6.27 -8.05
C ALA A 153 10.66 -6.39 -9.29
N GLN A 154 11.17 -6.96 -10.37
CA GLN A 154 10.40 -7.22 -11.59
C GLN A 154 9.22 -8.18 -11.34
N LYS A 155 9.46 -9.26 -10.60
CA LYS A 155 8.41 -10.23 -10.24
C LYS A 155 7.29 -9.59 -9.43
N VAL A 156 7.62 -8.73 -8.46
CA VAL A 156 6.63 -7.99 -7.66
C VAL A 156 5.85 -7.02 -8.53
N SER A 157 6.51 -6.25 -9.40
CA SER A 157 5.87 -5.29 -10.30
C SER A 157 4.87 -5.97 -11.25
N MET A 158 5.25 -7.09 -11.86
CA MET A 158 4.32 -7.88 -12.68
C MET A 158 3.15 -8.41 -11.86
N ARG A 159 3.42 -8.96 -10.67
CA ARG A 159 2.38 -9.51 -9.80
C ARG A 159 1.42 -8.43 -9.28
N ALA A 160 1.86 -7.19 -9.08
CA ALA A 160 1.00 -6.09 -8.67
C ALA A 160 -0.09 -5.79 -9.71
N GLY A 161 0.20 -5.99 -11.00
CA GLY A 161 -0.80 -5.88 -12.06
C GLY A 161 -2.00 -6.81 -11.87
N ASP A 162 -1.77 -8.04 -11.36
CA ASP A 162 -2.85 -9.01 -11.10
C ASP A 162 -3.84 -8.54 -10.02
N PHE A 163 -3.43 -7.62 -9.15
CA PHE A 163 -4.23 -7.07 -8.07
C PHE A 163 -4.78 -5.67 -8.36
N ALA A 164 -4.40 -5.03 -9.46
CA ALA A 164 -4.78 -3.65 -9.74
C ALA A 164 -6.30 -3.45 -9.73
N GLY A 165 -7.06 -4.36 -10.36
CA GLY A 165 -8.51 -4.27 -10.45
C GLY A 165 -9.29 -4.42 -9.14
N VAL A 166 -8.67 -4.94 -8.07
CA VAL A 166 -9.33 -5.15 -6.77
C VAL A 166 -8.78 -4.24 -5.68
N ALA A 167 -7.66 -3.61 -5.95
CA ALA A 167 -6.93 -2.78 -5.00
C ALA A 167 -7.12 -1.27 -5.21
N THR A 168 -7.68 -0.85 -6.36
CA THR A 168 -8.02 0.55 -6.63
C THR A 168 -9.51 0.78 -6.39
N PRO A 169 -9.89 1.96 -5.85
CA PRO A 169 -11.26 2.42 -5.95
C PRO A 169 -11.61 2.48 -7.44
N GLN A 170 -12.51 1.62 -7.91
CA GLN A 170 -13.17 1.94 -9.17
C GLN A 170 -14.13 3.07 -8.84
N ASP A 171 -13.87 4.25 -9.40
CA ASP A 171 -14.92 5.19 -9.66
C ASP A 171 -15.97 4.40 -10.43
N SER A 172 -17.02 3.97 -9.72
CA SER A 172 -18.19 3.35 -10.30
C SER A 172 -18.97 4.45 -10.99
N ALA A 173 -18.39 5.03 -12.03
CA ALA A 173 -19.15 5.59 -13.12
C ALA A 173 -19.83 4.39 -13.80
N LYS A 174 -20.82 3.79 -13.14
CA LYS A 174 -21.92 3.14 -13.82
C LYS A 174 -22.56 4.22 -14.65
N ASN A 175 -22.08 4.34 -15.89
CA ASN A 175 -22.83 5.03 -16.92
C ASN A 175 -24.19 4.31 -17.00
N PRO A 176 -25.32 4.96 -16.69
CA PRO A 176 -26.64 4.32 -16.68
C PRO A 176 -27.03 3.73 -18.03
N ASP A 177 -26.28 4.02 -19.10
CA ASP A 177 -26.57 3.64 -20.48
C ASP A 177 -25.83 2.39 -20.99
N GLY A 178 -25.11 1.63 -20.15
CA GLY A 178 -24.53 0.35 -20.55
C GLY A 178 -23.50 0.40 -21.69
N ARG A 179 -23.00 1.59 -22.07
CA ARG A 179 -21.97 1.74 -23.10
C ARG A 179 -20.60 1.54 -22.49
N THR A 180 -19.91 0.49 -22.91
CA THR A 180 -18.45 0.35 -22.74
C THR A 180 -17.79 1.53 -23.44
N VAL A 181 -17.16 2.43 -22.68
CA VAL A 181 -16.34 3.50 -23.24
C VAL A 181 -15.08 2.86 -23.78
N SER A 182 -15.07 2.54 -25.07
CA SER A 182 -13.87 2.24 -25.81
C SER A 182 -13.06 3.53 -25.89
N CYS A 183 -11.82 3.51 -25.42
CA CYS A 183 -10.92 4.64 -25.55
C CYS A 183 -10.50 4.78 -27.02
N ASP A 184 -11.26 5.59 -27.77
CA ASP A 184 -10.89 5.98 -29.13
C ASP A 184 -9.92 7.17 -29.07
N ALA A 185 -8.77 7.02 -29.73
CA ALA A 185 -7.64 7.95 -29.73
C ALA A 185 -7.95 9.32 -30.41
N ARG A 186 -9.22 9.68 -30.62
CA ARG A 186 -9.65 10.89 -31.36
C ARG A 186 -10.41 11.94 -30.55
N THR A 187 -10.66 11.72 -29.27
CA THR A 187 -11.31 12.75 -28.44
C THR A 187 -10.32 13.30 -27.43
N THR A 188 -10.11 14.60 -27.50
CA THR A 188 -9.32 15.46 -26.60
C THR A 188 -9.93 15.50 -25.19
N GLY A 189 -9.89 14.39 -24.47
CA GLY A 189 -10.39 14.26 -23.09
C GLY A 189 -9.77 13.00 -22.51
N GLY A 190 -8.58 13.14 -21.92
CA GLY A 190 -7.63 12.08 -21.61
C GLY A 190 -8.19 10.87 -20.87
N CYS A 191 -8.05 9.70 -21.47
CA CYS A 191 -7.82 8.49 -20.70
C CYS A 191 -6.52 8.68 -19.92
N PRO A 192 -6.45 8.26 -18.65
CA PRO A 192 -5.17 8.28 -17.94
C PRO A 192 -4.19 7.42 -18.74
N PRO A 193 -2.97 7.89 -19.00
CA PRO A 193 -1.97 7.10 -19.69
C PRO A 193 -1.82 5.79 -18.93
N SER A 194 -1.66 4.68 -19.65
CA SER A 194 -1.19 3.42 -19.12
C SER A 194 0.19 3.70 -18.50
N GLY A 195 0.13 4.26 -17.29
CA GLY A 195 1.26 4.86 -16.62
C GLY A 195 2.22 3.78 -16.20
N ASN A 196 3.44 3.91 -16.65
CA ASN A 196 4.60 3.39 -15.97
C ASN A 196 4.45 3.75 -14.48
N TRP A 197 4.51 2.79 -13.57
CA TRP A 197 4.35 2.95 -12.12
C TRP A 197 5.27 4.01 -11.51
N SER A 198 6.29 4.45 -12.27
CA SER A 198 7.20 5.53 -11.91
C SER A 198 6.51 6.90 -11.79
N ASP A 199 5.39 7.13 -12.47
CA ASP A 199 4.74 8.44 -12.51
C ASP A 199 3.72 8.65 -11.38
N ALA A 200 3.29 7.57 -10.70
CA ALA A 200 2.35 7.64 -9.59
C ALA A 200 2.98 8.13 -8.27
N PHE A 201 4.30 8.32 -8.21
CA PHE A 201 5.04 8.63 -6.98
C PHE A 201 5.86 9.94 -7.05
N THR A 202 5.34 10.98 -7.67
CA THR A 202 5.88 12.33 -7.45
C THR A 202 5.42 12.79 -6.05
N VAL A 203 6.19 12.48 -5.04
CA VAL A 203 6.02 13.07 -3.70
C VAL A 203 6.35 14.56 -3.81
N PRO A 204 5.43 15.50 -3.48
CA PRO A 204 5.80 16.90 -3.40
C PRO A 204 6.89 17.04 -2.34
N ALA A 205 8.00 17.66 -2.71
CA ALA A 205 9.09 17.99 -1.81
C ALA A 205 8.60 19.00 -0.77
N SER A 206 8.12 18.51 0.37
CA SER A 206 7.83 19.30 1.55
C SER A 206 8.98 19.14 2.52
N SER A 207 9.80 20.20 2.57
CA SER A 207 10.61 20.68 3.69
C SER A 207 10.88 19.67 4.81
N ALA A 208 12.06 19.04 4.81
CA ALA A 208 12.65 18.46 6.00
C ALA A 208 14.07 19.00 6.17
N ALA A 209 14.20 20.02 7.01
CA ALA A 209 15.45 20.42 7.61
C ALA A 209 15.83 19.42 8.71
N GLY A 210 17.04 18.88 8.66
CA GLY A 210 17.83 18.46 9.82
C GLY A 210 17.66 17.03 10.29
N ALA A 211 18.53 16.12 9.86
CA ALA A 211 19.13 15.09 10.71
C ALA A 211 20.42 14.56 10.04
N GLY A 212 21.49 14.55 10.79
CA GLY A 212 22.85 14.25 10.38
C GLY A 212 23.17 12.79 10.00
N PRO A 213 24.42 12.49 9.62
CA PRO A 213 24.77 11.28 8.87
C PRO A 213 24.76 10.04 9.77
N SER A 214 23.93 9.07 9.42
CA SER A 214 23.98 7.75 10.01
C SER A 214 24.87 6.83 9.19
N ARG A 215 25.80 6.19 9.89
CA ARG A 215 26.84 5.28 9.45
C ARG A 215 26.35 4.25 8.44
N ALA A 216 27.15 4.06 7.39
CA ALA A 216 27.04 2.98 6.43
C ALA A 216 27.03 1.62 7.13
N VAL A 217 25.97 0.85 6.96
CA VAL A 217 25.90 -0.55 7.31
C VAL A 217 26.33 -1.33 6.07
N THR A 218 27.49 -1.91 6.14
CA THR A 218 28.06 -2.79 5.13
C THR A 218 27.13 -3.97 4.88
N SER A 219 26.63 -4.09 3.67
CA SER A 219 25.82 -5.19 3.17
C SER A 219 26.68 -6.46 3.16
N ALA A 220 26.34 -7.43 4.00
CA ALA A 220 26.92 -8.77 3.92
C ALA A 220 26.27 -9.51 2.75
N ALA A 221 27.02 -9.64 1.65
CA ALA A 221 26.69 -10.48 0.53
C ALA A 221 26.64 -11.95 0.98
N LEU A 222 25.55 -12.65 0.63
CA LEU A 222 25.39 -14.08 0.81
C LEU A 222 26.22 -14.82 -0.25
N PRO A 223 26.96 -15.90 0.09
CA PRO A 223 27.65 -16.71 -0.88
C PRO A 223 26.64 -17.56 -1.69
N ALA A 224 26.85 -17.60 -3.00
CA ALA A 224 26.18 -18.53 -3.90
C ALA A 224 26.62 -19.95 -3.55
N THR A 225 25.70 -20.82 -3.16
CA THR A 225 25.91 -22.27 -3.15
C THR A 225 25.56 -22.85 -4.49
N SER A 226 26.61 -23.26 -5.22
CA SER A 226 26.52 -24.21 -6.32
C SER A 226 26.32 -25.61 -5.75
N ASN A 227 25.21 -26.26 -6.03
CA ASN A 227 25.07 -27.65 -6.49
C ASN A 227 23.60 -27.91 -6.84
#